data_05378a4e8066f54ac54b4f237e7596d8
#
_entry.id   05378a4e8066f54ac54b4f237e7596d8
#
_cell.length_a   1.000
_cell.length_b   1.000
_cell.length_c   1.000
_cell.angle_alpha   90.00
_cell.angle_beta   90.00
_cell.angle_gamma   90.00
#
_symmetry.space_group_name_H-M   'P 1'
#
loop_
_entity.id
_entity.type
_entity.pdbx_description
1 polymer ?
#
loop_
_entity_poly.entity_id
_entity_poly.type
_entity_poly.pdbx_seq_one_letter_code
_entity_poly.pdbx_strand_id
1 'polypeptide(L)'
;MIASISGVIKSKLENNVIIDVNGIGYNLNVPNITLSKLGQIGEITSLHTDLQIKDEKIIMYGFLTTTELNMFRLLQSIQGIGPKASLSILSALNVEQIILGITSSDKTIFLNADGIGSRVATRIVSELQDKISKFSIEEKIENFTNAELNTDKIDLLSEASETLLDDCVSAIVNLGYSRSEAFKAVVNAKQDLKISKEKEKISIEKIVPLALKKISG
;
A
#
# COMPACT_ATOMS: atom_id res chain seq x y z
N MET A 1 -5.81 -10.69 15.74
CA MET A 1 -4.72 -10.42 14.78
C MET A 1 -4.05 -9.11 15.20
N ILE A 2 -2.72 -9.02 15.19
CA ILE A 2 -2.00 -7.77 15.51
C ILE A 2 -1.77 -7.07 14.18
N ALA A 3 -2.39 -5.90 13.97
CA ALA A 3 -2.35 -5.17 12.70
C ALA A 3 -1.20 -4.15 12.64
N SER A 4 -0.82 -3.60 13.78
CA SER A 4 0.30 -2.67 13.89
C SER A 4 0.93 -2.75 15.28
N ILE A 5 2.20 -2.35 15.39
CA ILE A 5 2.93 -2.23 16.64
C ILE A 5 3.61 -0.87 16.68
N SER A 6 3.35 -0.12 17.76
CA SER A 6 4.01 1.15 18.04
C SER A 6 4.74 1.05 19.39
N GLY A 7 6.01 1.41 19.41
CA GLY A 7 6.84 1.32 20.61
C GLY A 7 8.26 1.78 20.37
N VAL A 8 9.13 1.54 21.34
CA VAL A 8 10.53 1.96 21.32
C VAL A 8 11.40 0.88 20.67
N ILE A 9 12.28 1.26 19.76
CA ILE A 9 13.27 0.36 19.15
C ILE A 9 14.27 -0.07 20.22
N LYS A 10 14.26 -1.35 20.59
CA LYS A 10 15.14 -1.90 21.61
C LYS A 10 16.43 -2.47 21.04
N SER A 11 16.35 -3.12 19.88
CA SER A 11 17.50 -3.61 19.14
C SER A 11 17.17 -3.75 17.66
N LYS A 12 18.22 -3.64 16.83
CA LYS A 12 18.19 -3.95 15.41
C LYS A 12 19.19 -5.08 15.16
N LEU A 13 18.73 -6.13 14.51
CA LEU A 13 19.54 -7.28 14.09
C LEU A 13 19.55 -7.33 12.56
N GLU A 14 20.25 -8.30 11.98
CA GLU A 14 20.50 -8.37 10.54
C GLU A 14 19.21 -8.31 9.69
N ASN A 15 18.15 -9.00 10.14
CA ASN A 15 16.87 -9.10 9.41
C ASN A 15 15.64 -8.88 10.29
N ASN A 16 15.83 -8.41 11.52
CA ASN A 16 14.72 -8.20 12.45
C ASN A 16 14.99 -7.03 13.42
N VAL A 17 13.89 -6.54 13.97
CA VAL A 17 13.91 -5.47 14.97
C VAL A 17 13.07 -5.91 16.17
N ILE A 18 13.51 -5.55 17.38
CA ILE A 18 12.74 -5.72 18.59
C ILE A 18 12.15 -4.38 18.98
N ILE A 19 10.82 -4.33 19.04
CA ILE A 19 10.05 -3.16 19.49
C ILE A 19 9.51 -3.45 20.90
N ASP A 20 9.87 -2.59 21.83
CA ASP A 20 9.34 -2.62 23.20
C ASP A 20 8.01 -1.86 23.27
N VAL A 21 6.98 -2.55 23.68
CA VAL A 21 5.67 -1.96 23.96
C VAL A 21 5.32 -2.24 25.42
N ASN A 22 5.49 -1.24 26.27
CA ASN A 22 5.19 -1.32 27.71
C ASN A 22 5.89 -2.50 28.42
N GLY A 23 7.15 -2.75 28.10
CA GLY A 23 7.95 -3.81 28.71
C GLY A 23 7.86 -5.18 28.02
N ILE A 24 7.04 -5.29 26.96
CA ILE A 24 6.96 -6.50 26.12
C ILE A 24 7.74 -6.28 24.85
N GLY A 25 8.78 -7.08 24.60
CA GLY A 25 9.58 -7.04 23.38
C GLY A 25 8.96 -7.87 22.27
N TYR A 26 8.52 -7.21 21.19
CA TYR A 26 8.03 -7.87 19.98
C TYR A 26 9.17 -8.00 18.96
N ASN A 27 9.46 -9.21 18.53
CA ASN A 27 10.47 -9.48 17.50
C ASN A 27 9.80 -9.57 16.13
N LEU A 28 10.12 -8.61 15.24
CA LEU A 28 9.55 -8.53 13.90
C LEU A 28 10.63 -8.78 12.85
N ASN A 29 10.37 -9.67 11.91
CA ASN A 29 11.16 -9.80 10.70
C ASN A 29 10.79 -8.66 9.75
N VAL A 30 11.77 -7.92 9.28
CA VAL A 30 11.57 -6.74 8.43
C VAL A 30 12.45 -6.80 7.19
N PRO A 31 12.04 -6.22 6.05
CA PRO A 31 12.93 -6.05 4.91
C PRO A 31 14.15 -5.18 5.28
N ASN A 32 15.31 -5.45 4.66
CA ASN A 32 16.52 -4.66 4.90
C ASN A 32 16.32 -3.17 4.58
N ILE A 33 15.55 -2.87 3.53
CA ILE A 33 15.19 -1.48 3.18
C ILE A 33 14.40 -0.83 4.33
N THR A 34 13.44 -1.54 4.91
CA THR A 34 12.69 -1.09 6.07
C THR A 34 13.62 -0.88 7.27
N LEU A 35 14.48 -1.85 7.57
CA LEU A 35 15.42 -1.78 8.69
C LEU A 35 16.36 -0.57 8.59
N SER A 36 16.81 -0.23 7.38
CA SER A 36 17.67 0.94 7.13
C SER A 36 16.98 2.28 7.34
N LYS A 37 15.66 2.33 7.12
CA LYS A 37 14.84 3.53 7.28
C LYS A 37 14.34 3.73 8.72
N LEU A 38 14.38 2.70 9.56
CA LEU A 38 14.01 2.83 10.97
C LEU A 38 14.98 3.78 11.70
N GLY A 39 14.45 4.55 12.66
CA GLY A 39 15.19 5.43 13.53
C GLY A 39 16.26 4.71 14.38
N GLN A 40 16.90 5.40 15.30
CA GLN A 40 17.94 4.82 16.16
C GLN A 40 17.33 3.98 17.30
N ILE A 41 18.16 3.13 17.93
CA ILE A 41 17.77 2.44 19.17
C ILE A 41 17.40 3.48 20.22
N GLY A 42 16.24 3.28 20.87
CA GLY A 42 15.65 4.23 21.83
C GLY A 42 14.59 5.16 21.22
N GLU A 43 14.50 5.27 19.91
CA GLU A 43 13.45 6.05 19.23
C GLU A 43 12.13 5.28 19.12
N ILE A 44 11.03 6.03 19.08
CA ILE A 44 9.69 5.47 18.86
C ILE A 44 9.47 5.22 17.38
N THR A 45 8.93 4.06 17.06
CA THR A 45 8.52 3.71 15.70
C THR A 45 7.16 3.02 15.70
N SER A 46 6.51 3.03 14.54
CA SER A 46 5.29 2.28 14.27
C SER A 46 5.46 1.44 13.02
N LEU A 47 5.08 0.17 13.08
CA LEU A 47 5.16 -0.77 11.98
C LEU A 47 3.79 -1.42 11.74
N HIS A 48 3.39 -1.52 10.49
CA HIS A 48 2.30 -2.40 10.07
C HIS A 48 2.76 -3.85 10.14
N THR A 49 1.91 -4.75 10.60
CA THR A 49 2.34 -6.12 10.87
C THR A 49 1.52 -7.17 10.15
N ASP A 50 2.19 -8.24 9.75
CA ASP A 50 1.58 -9.50 9.35
C ASP A 50 2.00 -10.59 10.33
N LEU A 51 1.02 -11.30 10.90
CA LEU A 51 1.25 -12.36 11.85
C LEU A 51 0.91 -13.69 11.21
N GLN A 52 1.87 -14.60 11.17
CA GLN A 52 1.70 -15.93 10.61
C GLN A 52 2.00 -16.99 11.66
N ILE A 53 1.23 -18.06 11.64
CA ILE A 53 1.44 -19.23 12.49
C ILE A 53 1.96 -20.34 11.59
N LYS A 54 3.17 -20.82 11.86
CA LYS A 54 3.78 -21.92 11.13
C LYS A 54 4.51 -22.84 12.10
N ASP A 55 4.26 -24.13 12.01
CA ASP A 55 4.89 -25.15 12.86
C ASP A 55 4.80 -24.78 14.36
N GLU A 56 3.61 -24.39 14.81
CA GLU A 56 3.29 -23.95 16.19
C GLU A 56 4.04 -22.68 16.65
N LYS A 57 4.75 -22.01 15.74
CA LYS A 57 5.46 -20.76 16.03
C LYS A 57 4.71 -19.57 15.47
N ILE A 58 4.60 -18.53 16.29
CA ILE A 58 4.11 -17.22 15.86
C ILE A 58 5.28 -16.45 15.27
N ILE A 59 5.16 -16.08 14.00
CA ILE A 59 6.16 -15.29 13.28
C ILE A 59 5.50 -13.96 12.91
N MET A 60 6.16 -12.86 13.28
CA MET A 60 5.69 -11.52 12.95
C MET A 60 6.59 -10.88 11.90
N TYR A 61 5.96 -10.24 10.96
CA TYR A 61 6.61 -9.44 9.91
C TYR A 61 6.20 -7.99 10.09
N GLY A 62 7.13 -7.05 9.86
CA GLY A 62 6.89 -5.61 10.05
C GLY A 62 7.27 -4.81 8.82
N PHE A 63 6.47 -3.77 8.53
CA PHE A 63 6.60 -2.91 7.36
C PHE A 63 6.34 -1.45 7.75
N LEU A 64 7.03 -0.50 7.11
CA LEU A 64 6.81 0.93 7.37
C LEU A 64 5.50 1.44 6.79
N THR A 65 5.05 0.86 5.69
CA THR A 65 3.84 1.30 5.00
C THR A 65 2.87 0.15 4.76
N THR A 66 1.59 0.46 4.64
CA THR A 66 0.55 -0.50 4.22
C THR A 66 0.83 -1.04 2.83
N THR A 67 1.38 -0.23 1.95
CA THR A 67 1.83 -0.60 0.60
C THR A 67 2.87 -1.72 0.62
N GLU A 68 3.92 -1.61 1.48
CA GLU A 68 4.92 -2.68 1.64
C GLU A 68 4.26 -3.97 2.17
N LEU A 69 3.36 -3.85 3.16
CA LEU A 69 2.60 -4.98 3.71
C LEU A 69 1.72 -5.66 2.65
N ASN A 70 0.99 -4.87 1.87
CA ASN A 70 0.12 -5.39 0.81
C ASN A 70 0.93 -6.06 -0.31
N MET A 71 2.08 -5.49 -0.69
CA MET A 71 3.01 -6.11 -1.64
C MET A 71 3.58 -7.43 -1.10
N PHE A 72 3.94 -7.50 0.19
CA PHE A 72 4.37 -8.74 0.83
C PHE A 72 3.32 -9.84 0.72
N ARG A 73 2.04 -9.53 0.96
CA ARG A 73 0.92 -10.46 0.83
C ARG A 73 0.66 -10.85 -0.63
N LEU A 74 0.76 -9.88 -1.54
CA LEU A 74 0.60 -10.12 -2.98
C LEU A 74 1.66 -11.10 -3.50
N LEU A 75 2.93 -10.92 -3.12
CA LEU A 75 4.01 -11.84 -3.49
C LEU A 75 3.75 -13.26 -2.98
N GLN A 76 3.23 -13.42 -1.76
CA GLN A 76 2.88 -14.74 -1.20
C GLN A 76 1.68 -15.41 -1.88
N SER A 77 0.88 -14.68 -2.65
CA SER A 77 -0.20 -15.27 -3.45
C SER A 77 0.31 -16.08 -4.65
N ILE A 78 1.61 -16.03 -4.91
CA ILE A 78 2.26 -16.79 -5.99
C ILE A 78 2.68 -18.15 -5.46
N GLN A 79 2.33 -19.19 -6.18
CA GLN A 79 2.70 -20.54 -5.78
C GLN A 79 4.24 -20.72 -5.69
N GLY A 80 4.71 -21.16 -4.52
CA GLY A 80 6.12 -21.38 -4.24
C GLY A 80 6.88 -20.16 -3.73
N ILE A 81 6.21 -19.02 -3.53
CA ILE A 81 6.77 -17.85 -2.86
C ILE A 81 6.17 -17.76 -1.46
N GLY A 82 7.01 -18.04 -0.48
CA GLY A 82 6.66 -17.91 0.93
C GLY A 82 7.17 -16.61 1.54
N PRO A 83 6.95 -16.42 2.85
CA PRO A 83 7.32 -15.20 3.56
C PRO A 83 8.81 -14.85 3.43
N LYS A 84 9.71 -15.84 3.51
CA LYS A 84 11.15 -15.61 3.39
C LYS A 84 11.55 -15.04 2.02
N ALA A 85 11.00 -15.60 0.95
CA ALA A 85 11.24 -15.13 -0.41
C ALA A 85 10.64 -13.73 -0.64
N SER A 86 9.43 -13.48 -0.12
CA SER A 86 8.78 -12.17 -0.20
C SER A 86 9.57 -11.08 0.54
N LEU A 87 10.11 -11.40 1.74
CA LEU A 87 11.00 -10.49 2.46
C LEU A 87 12.31 -10.23 1.71
N SER A 88 12.89 -11.26 1.09
CA SER A 88 14.11 -11.11 0.30
C SER A 88 13.89 -10.18 -0.89
N ILE A 89 12.76 -10.31 -1.59
CA ILE A 89 12.38 -9.42 -2.70
C ILE A 89 12.24 -7.98 -2.21
N LEU A 90 11.49 -7.74 -1.12
CA LEU A 90 11.29 -6.40 -0.53
C LEU A 90 12.56 -5.84 0.13
N SER A 91 13.56 -6.66 0.41
CA SER A 91 14.87 -6.23 0.88
C SER A 91 15.78 -5.75 -0.26
N ALA A 92 15.59 -6.29 -1.46
CA ALA A 92 16.37 -5.94 -2.65
C ALA A 92 15.71 -4.84 -3.50
N LEU A 93 14.37 -4.78 -3.52
CA LEU A 93 13.58 -3.91 -4.38
C LEU A 93 12.53 -3.15 -3.57
N ASN A 94 12.35 -1.87 -3.86
CA ASN A 94 11.19 -1.14 -3.35
C ASN A 94 9.92 -1.49 -4.16
N VAL A 95 8.75 -1.09 -3.66
CA VAL A 95 7.46 -1.46 -4.26
C VAL A 95 7.34 -0.93 -5.69
N GLU A 96 7.81 0.29 -5.95
CA GLU A 96 7.78 0.92 -7.27
C GLU A 96 8.63 0.14 -8.29
N GLN A 97 9.81 -0.32 -7.88
CA GLN A 97 10.67 -1.17 -8.73
C GLN A 97 10.01 -2.51 -9.03
N ILE A 98 9.34 -3.13 -8.04
CA ILE A 98 8.60 -4.37 -8.24
C ILE A 98 7.48 -4.16 -9.27
N ILE A 99 6.67 -3.10 -9.09
CA ILE A 99 5.60 -2.75 -10.04
C ILE A 99 6.16 -2.52 -11.43
N LEU A 100 7.24 -1.74 -11.56
CA LEU A 100 7.88 -1.46 -12.84
C LEU A 100 8.37 -2.74 -13.51
N GLY A 101 9.05 -3.63 -12.78
CA GLY A 101 9.54 -4.89 -13.32
C GLY A 101 8.43 -5.82 -13.83
N ILE A 102 7.29 -5.85 -13.12
CA ILE A 102 6.13 -6.64 -13.55
C ILE A 102 5.51 -6.02 -14.80
N THR A 103 5.28 -4.71 -14.82
CA THR A 103 4.62 -4.02 -15.94
C THR A 103 5.48 -3.99 -17.21
N SER A 104 6.81 -3.88 -17.06
CA SER A 104 7.76 -3.96 -18.18
C SER A 104 8.13 -5.39 -18.57
N SER A 105 7.61 -6.40 -17.88
CA SER A 105 8.00 -7.82 -18.04
C SER A 105 9.49 -8.08 -17.83
N ASP A 106 10.16 -7.25 -17.03
CA ASP A 106 11.57 -7.40 -16.72
C ASP A 106 11.77 -8.29 -15.48
N LYS A 107 12.01 -9.58 -15.77
CA LYS A 107 12.29 -10.56 -14.71
C LYS A 107 13.69 -10.42 -14.09
N THR A 108 14.60 -9.72 -14.72
CA THR A 108 16.02 -9.69 -14.31
C THR A 108 16.20 -8.95 -12.98
N ILE A 109 15.38 -7.96 -12.71
CA ILE A 109 15.45 -7.21 -11.45
C ILE A 109 15.22 -8.09 -10.22
N PHE A 110 14.38 -9.14 -10.34
CA PHE A 110 14.08 -10.05 -9.23
C PHE A 110 15.25 -11.00 -8.90
N LEU A 111 16.21 -11.16 -9.81
CA LEU A 111 17.42 -11.96 -9.56
C LEU A 111 18.37 -11.31 -8.54
N ASN A 112 18.17 -10.02 -8.22
CA ASN A 112 18.90 -9.32 -7.18
C ASN A 112 18.47 -9.75 -5.76
N ALA A 113 17.35 -10.44 -5.63
CA ALA A 113 16.85 -10.91 -4.35
C ALA A 113 17.42 -12.31 -4.02
N ASP A 114 17.94 -12.48 -2.81
CA ASP A 114 18.53 -13.74 -2.37
C ASP A 114 17.51 -14.89 -2.43
N GLY A 115 17.93 -16.01 -3.03
CA GLY A 115 17.09 -17.20 -3.18
C GLY A 115 16.06 -17.12 -4.31
N ILE A 116 16.04 -16.04 -5.11
CA ILE A 116 15.16 -15.90 -6.27
C ILE A 116 15.92 -16.27 -7.55
N GLY A 117 15.63 -17.44 -8.09
CA GLY A 117 16.18 -17.89 -9.38
C GLY A 117 15.30 -17.48 -10.57
N SER A 118 15.84 -17.66 -11.78
CA SER A 118 15.16 -17.29 -13.03
C SER A 118 13.75 -17.89 -13.18
N ARG A 119 13.53 -19.12 -12.70
CA ARG A 119 12.22 -19.76 -12.74
C ARG A 119 11.18 -19.05 -11.86
N VAL A 120 11.59 -18.64 -10.65
CA VAL A 120 10.74 -17.91 -9.71
C VAL A 120 10.49 -16.49 -10.24
N ALA A 121 11.52 -15.81 -10.73
CA ALA A 121 11.41 -14.48 -11.33
C ALA A 121 10.44 -14.45 -12.52
N THR A 122 10.50 -15.45 -13.41
CA THR A 122 9.55 -15.57 -14.51
C THR A 122 8.12 -15.75 -14.01
N ARG A 123 7.92 -16.58 -12.96
CA ARG A 123 6.61 -16.79 -12.35
C ARG A 123 6.05 -15.53 -11.71
N ILE A 124 6.89 -14.74 -11.01
CA ILE A 124 6.49 -13.46 -10.41
C ILE A 124 5.87 -12.57 -11.49
N VAL A 125 6.59 -12.37 -12.59
CA VAL A 125 6.11 -11.52 -13.67
C VAL A 125 4.82 -12.05 -14.28
N SER A 126 4.76 -13.34 -14.62
CA SER A 126 3.58 -13.91 -15.31
C SER A 126 2.33 -13.95 -14.44
N GLU A 127 2.44 -14.29 -13.14
CA GLU A 127 1.27 -14.42 -12.26
C GLU A 127 0.79 -13.07 -11.69
N LEU A 128 1.67 -12.06 -11.61
CA LEU A 128 1.29 -10.76 -11.08
C LEU A 128 0.92 -9.75 -12.16
N GLN A 129 1.18 -10.00 -13.45
CA GLN A 129 0.89 -9.05 -14.52
C GLN A 129 -0.58 -8.59 -14.52
N ASP A 130 -1.52 -9.50 -14.32
CA ASP A 130 -2.94 -9.18 -14.27
C ASP A 130 -3.37 -8.56 -12.92
N LYS A 131 -2.67 -8.93 -11.83
CA LYS A 131 -3.02 -8.47 -10.47
C LYS A 131 -2.46 -7.09 -10.15
N ILE A 132 -1.33 -6.70 -10.75
CA ILE A 132 -0.61 -5.48 -10.41
C ILE A 132 -1.38 -4.21 -10.76
N SER A 133 -2.22 -4.26 -11.78
CA SER A 133 -3.07 -3.13 -12.16
C SER A 133 -4.09 -2.80 -11.07
N LYS A 134 -4.69 -3.83 -10.44
CA LYS A 134 -5.60 -3.65 -9.30
C LYS A 134 -4.86 -3.14 -8.07
N PHE A 135 -3.71 -3.75 -7.76
CA PHE A 135 -2.86 -3.33 -6.65
C PHE A 135 -2.46 -1.85 -6.75
N SER A 136 -2.04 -1.38 -7.92
CA SER A 136 -1.64 0.02 -8.13
C SER A 136 -2.81 1.01 -7.99
N ILE A 137 -4.05 0.58 -8.24
CA ILE A 137 -5.24 1.41 -8.05
C ILE A 137 -5.58 1.48 -6.55
N GLU A 138 -5.60 0.35 -5.85
CA GLU A 138 -5.87 0.27 -4.42
C GLU A 138 -4.86 1.10 -3.61
N GLU A 139 -3.57 0.99 -3.94
CA GLU A 139 -2.51 1.77 -3.34
C GLU A 139 -2.67 3.28 -3.52
N LYS A 140 -3.06 3.71 -4.72
CA LYS A 140 -3.34 5.13 -4.96
C LYS A 140 -4.50 5.63 -4.12
N ILE A 141 -5.54 4.84 -3.95
CA ILE A 141 -6.70 5.17 -3.11
C ILE A 141 -6.27 5.29 -1.64
N GLU A 142 -5.51 4.32 -1.10
CA GLU A 142 -5.01 4.35 0.29
C GLU A 142 -4.08 5.54 0.54
N ASN A 143 -3.19 5.86 -0.38
CA ASN A 143 -2.30 7.01 -0.24
C ASN A 143 -3.04 8.35 -0.29
N PHE A 144 -4.12 8.46 -1.06
CA PHE A 144 -4.97 9.65 -1.07
C PHE A 144 -5.74 9.81 0.25
N THR A 145 -6.30 8.74 0.79
CA THR A 145 -7.00 8.77 2.09
C THR A 145 -6.04 9.08 3.24
N ASN A 146 -4.85 8.50 3.27
CA ASN A 146 -3.84 8.75 4.31
C ASN A 146 -3.20 10.16 4.22
N ALA A 147 -3.05 10.74 3.04
CA ALA A 147 -2.57 12.11 2.88
C ALA A 147 -3.59 13.15 3.37
N GLU A 148 -4.89 12.85 3.30
CA GLU A 148 -5.95 13.72 3.86
C GLU A 148 -6.05 13.62 5.40
N LEU A 149 -5.59 12.52 6.03
CA LEU A 149 -5.62 12.32 7.49
C LEU A 149 -4.52 13.04 8.26
N ASN A 150 -3.47 13.54 7.57
CA ASN A 150 -2.35 14.26 8.19
C ASN A 150 -2.56 15.78 8.34
N THR A 151 -3.74 16.30 8.06
CA THR A 151 -4.11 17.66 8.41
C THR A 151 -5.05 17.64 9.62
N ASP A 152 -4.57 18.20 10.74
CA ASP A 152 -5.25 18.37 12.03
C ASP A 152 -6.70 18.90 11.89
N LYS A 153 -7.64 18.00 11.64
CA LYS A 153 -9.08 18.13 11.92
C LYS A 153 -9.78 16.80 11.67
N ILE A 154 -9.62 15.87 12.60
CA ILE A 154 -10.53 14.71 12.72
C ILE A 154 -11.78 15.21 13.40
N ASP A 155 -12.85 15.43 12.64
CA ASP A 155 -14.21 15.37 13.17
C ASP A 155 -15.19 14.89 12.08
N LEU A 156 -15.71 13.67 12.31
CA LEU A 156 -17.06 13.19 11.94
C LEU A 156 -17.50 13.10 10.46
N LEU A 157 -16.63 12.87 9.46
CA LEU A 157 -17.09 12.75 8.05
C LEU A 157 -16.45 11.58 7.25
N SER A 158 -15.83 10.57 7.87
CA SER A 158 -15.03 9.57 7.14
C SER A 158 -15.85 8.55 6.33
N GLU A 159 -16.98 8.07 6.82
CA GLU A 159 -17.79 7.04 6.11
C GLU A 159 -18.61 7.60 4.93
N ALA A 160 -19.11 8.83 5.05
CA ALA A 160 -19.93 9.44 4.00
C ALA A 160 -19.13 9.93 2.79
N SER A 161 -17.81 10.11 2.91
CA SER A 161 -16.97 10.62 1.81
C SER A 161 -16.39 9.52 0.92
N GLU A 162 -16.23 8.31 1.41
CA GLU A 162 -15.77 7.16 0.61
C GLU A 162 -16.87 6.62 -0.29
N THR A 163 -18.08 6.45 0.26
CA THR A 163 -19.26 6.06 -0.53
C THR A 163 -19.53 7.06 -1.64
N LEU A 164 -19.40 8.36 -1.35
CA LEU A 164 -19.66 9.42 -2.32
C LEU A 164 -18.66 9.44 -3.49
N LEU A 165 -17.39 9.11 -3.25
CA LEU A 165 -16.38 9.00 -4.32
C LEU A 165 -16.63 7.77 -5.21
N ASP A 166 -16.94 6.65 -4.60
CA ASP A 166 -17.17 5.39 -5.33
C ASP A 166 -18.48 5.48 -6.14
N ASP A 167 -19.50 6.16 -5.62
CA ASP A 167 -20.74 6.46 -6.33
C ASP A 167 -20.50 7.38 -7.54
N CYS A 168 -19.67 8.43 -7.39
CA CYS A 168 -19.30 9.31 -8.50
C CYS A 168 -18.51 8.57 -9.59
N VAL A 169 -17.54 7.74 -9.21
CA VAL A 169 -16.76 6.94 -10.15
C VAL A 169 -17.66 5.94 -10.88
N SER A 170 -18.53 5.26 -10.15
CA SER A 170 -19.48 4.29 -10.71
C SER A 170 -20.46 4.95 -11.70
N ALA A 171 -20.94 6.16 -11.38
CA ALA A 171 -21.79 6.93 -12.28
C ALA A 171 -21.10 7.23 -13.62
N ILE A 172 -19.82 7.63 -13.59
CA ILE A 172 -19.04 7.96 -14.81
C ILE A 172 -18.67 6.71 -15.60
N VAL A 173 -18.36 5.60 -14.92
CA VAL A 173 -18.13 4.30 -15.57
C VAL A 173 -19.38 3.81 -16.29
N ASN A 174 -20.58 3.98 -15.70
CA ASN A 174 -21.85 3.65 -16.34
C ASN A 174 -22.17 4.50 -17.58
N LEU A 175 -21.54 5.67 -17.71
CA LEU A 175 -21.61 6.51 -18.92
C LEU A 175 -20.61 6.09 -20.03
N GLY A 176 -19.85 5.00 -19.80
CA GLY A 176 -18.98 4.39 -20.81
C GLY A 176 -17.50 4.76 -20.72
N TYR A 177 -17.09 5.51 -19.71
CA TYR A 177 -15.68 5.84 -19.49
C TYR A 177 -14.95 4.74 -18.72
N SER A 178 -13.63 4.61 -18.92
CA SER A 178 -12.83 3.66 -18.15
C SER A 178 -12.79 4.07 -16.67
N ARG A 179 -12.70 3.08 -15.76
CA ARG A 179 -12.62 3.34 -14.32
C ARG A 179 -11.43 4.24 -13.94
N SER A 180 -10.33 4.15 -14.68
CA SER A 180 -9.13 4.98 -14.49
C SER A 180 -9.38 6.45 -14.86
N GLU A 181 -10.06 6.72 -15.97
CA GLU A 181 -10.42 8.07 -16.41
C GLU A 181 -11.45 8.69 -15.47
N ALA A 182 -12.49 7.90 -15.12
CA ALA A 182 -13.53 8.31 -14.18
C ALA A 182 -12.93 8.72 -12.83
N PHE A 183 -12.03 7.90 -12.27
CA PHE A 183 -11.38 8.17 -10.99
C PHE A 183 -10.55 9.46 -11.03
N LYS A 184 -9.67 9.62 -12.03
CA LYS A 184 -8.86 10.84 -12.19
C LYS A 184 -9.73 12.10 -12.28
N ALA A 185 -10.81 12.03 -13.03
CA ALA A 185 -11.69 13.17 -13.22
C ALA A 185 -12.47 13.54 -11.96
N VAL A 186 -12.94 12.55 -11.19
CA VAL A 186 -13.64 12.75 -9.92
C VAL A 186 -12.73 13.37 -8.87
N VAL A 187 -11.49 12.88 -8.74
CA VAL A 187 -10.49 13.43 -7.81
C VAL A 187 -10.16 14.89 -8.15
N ASN A 188 -9.90 15.18 -9.43
CA ASN A 188 -9.61 16.54 -9.87
C ASN A 188 -10.81 17.50 -9.68
N ALA A 189 -12.04 17.04 -9.92
CA ALA A 189 -13.23 17.83 -9.70
C ALA A 189 -13.48 18.14 -8.22
N LYS A 190 -13.22 17.15 -7.33
CA LYS A 190 -13.30 17.34 -5.88
C LYS A 190 -12.26 18.35 -5.38
N GLN A 191 -11.06 18.33 -5.96
CA GLN A 191 -9.99 19.26 -5.60
C GLN A 191 -10.31 20.70 -5.99
N ASP A 192 -10.91 20.93 -7.16
CA ASP A 192 -11.34 22.26 -7.61
C ASP A 192 -12.47 22.82 -6.73
N LEU A 193 -13.42 21.98 -6.32
CA LEU A 193 -14.49 22.36 -5.40
C LEU A 193 -13.98 22.73 -4.01
N LYS A 194 -12.91 22.10 -3.52
CA LYS A 194 -12.24 22.46 -2.26
C LYS A 194 -11.52 23.83 -2.34
N ILE A 195 -10.95 24.17 -3.48
CA ILE A 195 -10.22 25.43 -3.70
C ILE A 195 -11.17 26.62 -3.79
N SER A 196 -12.38 26.44 -4.29
CA SER A 196 -13.37 27.52 -4.48
C SER A 196 -14.04 28.07 -3.22
N LYS A 197 -13.57 27.66 -2.00
CA LYS A 197 -14.01 28.18 -0.68
C LYS A 197 -15.52 28.22 -0.41
N GLU A 198 -16.33 27.55 -1.20
CA GLU A 198 -17.76 27.44 -0.91
C GLU A 198 -17.98 26.39 0.19
N LYS A 199 -18.50 26.84 1.33
CA LYS A 199 -18.91 26.00 2.48
C LYS A 199 -20.16 25.12 2.20
N GLU A 200 -20.45 24.82 0.95
CA GLU A 200 -21.57 23.98 0.59
C GLU A 200 -21.21 22.49 0.60
N LYS A 201 -22.14 21.67 1.04
CA LYS A 201 -22.02 20.21 1.09
C LYS A 201 -21.65 19.67 -0.29
N ILE A 202 -20.50 19.01 -0.39
CA ILE A 202 -20.03 18.32 -1.61
C ILE A 202 -21.01 17.17 -1.89
N SER A 203 -21.65 17.16 -3.07
CA SER A 203 -22.62 16.15 -3.48
C SER A 203 -22.26 15.56 -4.84
N ILE A 204 -22.78 14.36 -5.14
CA ILE A 204 -22.62 13.68 -6.43
C ILE A 204 -23.04 14.59 -7.59
N GLU A 205 -24.13 15.33 -7.41
CA GLU A 205 -24.70 16.25 -8.41
C GLU A 205 -23.76 17.39 -8.82
N LYS A 206 -22.79 17.76 -7.96
CA LYS A 206 -21.78 18.78 -8.25
C LYS A 206 -20.49 18.18 -8.81
N ILE A 207 -20.08 17.01 -8.32
CA ILE A 207 -18.82 16.37 -8.73
C ILE A 207 -18.91 15.77 -10.14
N VAL A 208 -19.98 15.04 -10.45
CA VAL A 208 -20.12 14.30 -11.71
C VAL A 208 -20.08 15.21 -12.93
N PRO A 209 -20.83 16.34 -13.00
CA PRO A 209 -20.76 17.25 -14.15
C PRO A 209 -19.39 17.90 -14.34
N LEU A 210 -18.70 18.25 -13.24
CA LEU A 210 -17.34 18.80 -13.30
C LEU A 210 -16.32 17.78 -13.77
N ALA A 211 -16.43 16.55 -13.30
CA ALA A 211 -15.58 15.46 -13.73
C ALA A 211 -15.77 15.14 -15.22
N LEU A 212 -17.00 15.09 -15.71
CA LEU A 212 -17.32 14.89 -17.12
C LEU A 212 -16.75 16.00 -18.01
N LYS A 213 -16.85 17.25 -17.55
CA LYS A 213 -16.27 18.39 -18.28
C LYS A 213 -14.74 18.28 -18.44
N LYS A 214 -14.05 17.65 -17.48
CA LYS A 214 -12.59 17.40 -17.55
C LYS A 214 -12.20 16.20 -18.40
N ILE A 215 -13.10 15.27 -18.64
CA ILE A 215 -12.85 14.11 -19.52
C ILE A 215 -13.13 14.48 -20.98
N SER A 216 -14.09 15.38 -21.21
CA SER A 216 -14.56 15.76 -22.56
C SER A 216 -13.82 16.93 -23.20
N GLY A 217 -12.98 17.63 -22.49
CA GLY A 217 -12.16 18.77 -22.94
C GLY A 217 -10.70 18.47 -22.96
#